data_3f5bd57b58ac1f4a0738e4a2bcd1d660
#
_entry.id   3f5bd57b58ac1f4a0738e4a2bcd1d660
#
_cell.length_a   1.000
_cell.length_b   1.000
_cell.length_c   1.000
_cell.angle_alpha   90.00
_cell.angle_beta   90.00
_cell.angle_gamma   90.00
#
_symmetry.space_group_name_H-M   'P 1'
#
loop_
_entity.id
_entity.type
_entity.pdbx_description
1 polymer ?
#
loop_
_entity_poly.entity_id
_entity_poly.type
_entity_poly.pdbx_seq_one_letter_code
_entity_poly.pdbx_strand_id
1 'polypeptide(L)'
;MRGFLLSTLLLIAPASAVAQTTQPAAPGAQAVGDTLVVAADGSGEYTTVQAAVDAVPKKSATRHTILIKPGTYRERVKVGKDVTNVTFRGDADDPAKVVIVYNFRNGMVDPATGQKVGTSGSETVLVEGDGFTAEKVTFENDAGDNGQAVAIRTRGDKAVFRHCRFVGWQDTLYANGGRHYFADCHIEGRVDFIFGRATAVFERCTIVSKNGGFVTAASTPAESKHGYVFLNCKLTSADNVPTYLGRPWKPDASVAFVRCELGAHIRPEGWDNWGKAENEKTARYAEFGNTGPGANTSKRVPWAKQLTAAEAAELTPAKVLAGTDGWNPATP
;
A
#
# COMPACT_ATOMS: atom_id res chain seq x y z
N MET A 1 -93.04 -25.03 -14.55
CA MET A 1 -91.64 -25.50 -14.76
C MET A 1 -90.72 -24.48 -14.18
N ARG A 2 -89.88 -24.87 -13.27
CA ARG A 2 -89.18 -24.00 -12.34
C ARG A 2 -87.86 -23.55 -12.99
N GLY A 3 -87.63 -22.22 -13.13
CA GLY A 3 -86.37 -21.66 -13.56
C GLY A 3 -85.48 -21.31 -12.34
N PHE A 4 -84.21 -21.76 -12.34
CA PHE A 4 -83.18 -21.44 -11.33
C PHE A 4 -82.49 -20.17 -11.77
N LEU A 5 -82.51 -19.15 -10.91
CA LEU A 5 -81.62 -17.98 -11.01
C LEU A 5 -80.28 -18.29 -10.35
N LEU A 6 -79.14 -18.16 -11.10
CA LEU A 6 -77.80 -18.24 -10.60
C LEU A 6 -77.35 -16.80 -10.28
N SER A 7 -77.13 -16.53 -8.99
CA SER A 7 -76.54 -15.28 -8.53
C SER A 7 -75.03 -15.42 -8.54
N THR A 8 -74.31 -14.60 -9.35
CA THR A 8 -72.88 -14.51 -9.41
C THR A 8 -72.36 -13.56 -8.32
N LEU A 9 -71.62 -14.08 -7.34
CA LEU A 9 -71.01 -13.29 -6.28
C LEU A 9 -69.63 -12.81 -6.77
N LEU A 10 -69.53 -11.47 -6.91
CA LEU A 10 -68.27 -10.82 -7.29
C LEU A 10 -67.41 -10.62 -6.04
N LEU A 11 -66.30 -11.40 -5.88
CA LEU A 11 -65.30 -11.20 -4.83
C LEU A 11 -64.34 -10.07 -5.25
N ILE A 12 -64.42 -8.96 -4.55
CA ILE A 12 -63.42 -7.87 -4.64
C ILE A 12 -62.29 -8.20 -3.67
N ALA A 13 -61.09 -8.51 -4.22
CA ALA A 13 -59.87 -8.69 -3.45
C ALA A 13 -59.28 -7.29 -3.12
N PRO A 14 -58.76 -7.06 -1.90
CA PRO A 14 -58.09 -5.80 -1.57
C PRO A 14 -56.74 -5.69 -2.27
N ALA A 15 -56.49 -4.56 -2.92
CA ALA A 15 -55.19 -4.21 -3.49
C ALA A 15 -54.19 -3.97 -2.37
N SER A 16 -53.18 -4.84 -2.28
CA SER A 16 -52.04 -4.64 -1.39
C SER A 16 -51.19 -3.48 -1.93
N ALA A 17 -51.14 -2.38 -1.21
CA ALA A 17 -50.25 -1.28 -1.47
C ALA A 17 -48.80 -1.73 -1.16
N VAL A 18 -48.01 -1.91 -2.19
CA VAL A 18 -46.55 -2.09 -2.07
C VAL A 18 -45.96 -0.74 -1.65
N ALA A 19 -45.52 -0.65 -0.41
CA ALA A 19 -44.76 0.49 0.06
C ALA A 19 -43.46 0.57 -0.75
N GLN A 20 -43.34 1.57 -1.61
CA GLN A 20 -42.07 1.95 -2.23
C GLN A 20 -41.16 2.49 -1.13
N THR A 21 -40.14 1.71 -0.75
CA THR A 21 -39.01 2.22 0.04
C THR A 21 -38.28 3.24 -0.82
N THR A 22 -38.48 4.50 -0.52
CA THR A 22 -37.67 5.59 -1.08
C THR A 22 -36.23 5.40 -0.58
N GLN A 23 -35.33 4.97 -1.47
CA GLN A 23 -33.91 5.01 -1.26
C GLN A 23 -33.52 6.46 -0.94
N PRO A 24 -32.77 6.73 0.15
CA PRO A 24 -32.33 8.09 0.45
C PRO A 24 -31.53 8.62 -0.73
N ALA A 25 -31.88 9.79 -1.21
CA ALA A 25 -31.16 10.50 -2.26
C ALA A 25 -29.73 10.69 -1.79
N ALA A 26 -28.75 10.39 -2.68
CA ALA A 26 -27.36 10.72 -2.45
C ALA A 26 -27.25 12.20 -2.06
N PRO A 27 -26.50 12.55 -1.00
CA PRO A 27 -26.33 13.94 -0.61
C PRO A 27 -25.73 14.70 -1.78
N GLY A 28 -26.43 15.73 -2.24
CA GLY A 28 -25.97 16.61 -3.31
C GLY A 28 -24.67 17.25 -2.89
N ALA A 29 -23.61 17.03 -3.69
CA ALA A 29 -22.28 17.58 -3.48
C ALA A 29 -22.35 19.12 -3.50
N GLN A 30 -22.36 19.75 -2.34
CA GLN A 30 -21.89 21.11 -2.18
C GLN A 30 -20.48 21.04 -1.66
N ALA A 31 -19.51 21.18 -2.55
CA ALA A 31 -18.09 21.35 -2.21
C ALA A 31 -17.93 22.71 -1.49
N VAL A 32 -17.95 22.66 -0.19
CA VAL A 32 -17.45 23.76 0.66
C VAL A 32 -16.06 23.32 1.17
N GLY A 33 -15.03 23.67 0.38
CA GLY A 33 -13.65 23.41 0.70
C GLY A 33 -13.10 22.10 0.09
N ASP A 34 -11.76 22.05 -0.15
CA ASP A 34 -11.05 20.90 -0.74
C ASP A 34 -10.93 19.69 0.22
N THR A 35 -11.70 19.66 1.31
CA THR A 35 -11.63 18.62 2.36
C THR A 35 -12.95 17.88 2.51
N LEU A 36 -12.91 16.55 2.32
CA LEU A 36 -14.01 15.61 2.52
C LEU A 36 -13.80 14.87 3.84
N VAL A 37 -14.78 14.86 4.74
CA VAL A 37 -14.63 14.25 6.07
C VAL A 37 -15.27 12.88 6.12
N VAL A 38 -14.46 11.86 6.46
CA VAL A 38 -14.90 10.47 6.63
C VAL A 38 -14.93 10.12 8.11
N ALA A 39 -16.06 9.61 8.60
CA ALA A 39 -16.24 9.12 9.97
C ALA A 39 -17.15 7.89 9.99
N ALA A 40 -16.65 6.77 10.51
CA ALA A 40 -17.38 5.49 10.54
C ALA A 40 -18.66 5.56 11.40
N ASP A 41 -18.71 6.47 12.38
CA ASP A 41 -19.86 6.70 13.28
C ASP A 41 -20.94 7.61 12.68
N GLY A 42 -20.75 8.09 11.45
CA GLY A 42 -21.68 8.99 10.76
C GLY A 42 -21.54 10.46 11.12
N SER A 43 -20.54 10.87 11.91
CA SER A 43 -20.28 12.28 12.26
C SER A 43 -19.58 13.05 11.13
N GLY A 44 -19.17 12.38 10.04
CA GLY A 44 -18.60 12.98 8.84
C GLY A 44 -19.59 13.07 7.68
N GLU A 45 -19.15 13.65 6.57
CA GLU A 45 -19.92 13.69 5.32
C GLU A 45 -20.06 12.30 4.69
N TYR A 46 -19.08 11.44 4.94
CA TYR A 46 -19.00 10.07 4.42
C TYR A 46 -18.74 9.09 5.56
N THR A 47 -19.32 7.90 5.47
CA THR A 47 -19.09 6.82 6.43
C THR A 47 -18.03 5.83 5.96
N THR A 48 -17.64 5.88 4.68
CA THR A 48 -16.60 5.03 4.08
C THR A 48 -15.56 5.88 3.34
N VAL A 49 -14.32 5.39 3.30
CA VAL A 49 -13.24 6.05 2.56
C VAL A 49 -13.50 5.99 1.06
N GLN A 50 -14.06 4.87 0.54
CA GLN A 50 -14.37 4.74 -0.87
C GLN A 50 -15.41 5.76 -1.33
N ALA A 51 -16.44 6.02 -0.54
CA ALA A 51 -17.47 7.01 -0.90
C ALA A 51 -16.88 8.43 -1.02
N ALA A 52 -15.94 8.80 -0.15
CA ALA A 52 -15.22 10.06 -0.25
C ALA A 52 -14.29 10.11 -1.48
N VAL A 53 -13.61 9.00 -1.81
CA VAL A 53 -12.80 8.89 -3.04
C VAL A 53 -13.65 9.06 -4.29
N ASP A 54 -14.85 8.47 -4.31
CA ASP A 54 -15.77 8.54 -5.45
C ASP A 54 -16.33 9.95 -5.67
N ALA A 55 -16.37 10.77 -4.62
CA ALA A 55 -16.81 12.17 -4.67
C ALA A 55 -15.71 13.14 -5.15
N VAL A 56 -14.44 12.71 -5.18
CA VAL A 56 -13.35 13.56 -5.68
C VAL A 56 -13.52 13.81 -7.18
N PRO A 57 -13.46 15.08 -7.65
CA PRO A 57 -13.51 15.38 -9.07
C PRO A 57 -12.37 14.69 -9.84
N LYS A 58 -12.74 14.04 -10.95
CA LYS A 58 -11.77 13.36 -11.80
C LYS A 58 -10.86 14.36 -12.52
N LYS A 59 -9.57 13.99 -12.67
CA LYS A 59 -8.53 14.78 -13.35
C LYS A 59 -8.37 16.17 -12.75
N SER A 60 -8.60 16.31 -11.44
CA SER A 60 -8.43 17.58 -10.74
C SER A 60 -6.97 18.00 -10.73
N ALA A 61 -6.73 19.26 -11.08
CA ALA A 61 -5.41 19.91 -10.91
C ALA A 61 -5.19 20.34 -9.46
N THR A 62 -6.27 20.62 -8.72
CA THR A 62 -6.25 20.96 -7.29
C THR A 62 -6.13 19.69 -6.44
N ARG A 63 -5.48 19.84 -5.30
CA ARG A 63 -5.36 18.77 -4.32
C ARG A 63 -6.62 18.70 -3.45
N HIS A 64 -7.21 17.52 -3.33
CA HIS A 64 -8.33 17.24 -2.45
C HIS A 64 -7.87 16.43 -1.24
N THR A 65 -8.30 16.83 -0.05
CA THR A 65 -7.98 16.12 1.19
C THR A 65 -9.19 15.30 1.66
N ILE A 66 -8.98 14.02 1.87
CA ILE A 66 -9.92 13.14 2.57
C ILE A 66 -9.42 13.04 4.01
N LEU A 67 -10.08 13.74 4.93
CA LEU A 67 -9.79 13.71 6.36
C LEU A 67 -10.52 12.52 6.98
N ILE A 68 -9.76 11.56 7.47
CA ILE A 68 -10.29 10.29 7.97
C ILE A 68 -10.24 10.32 9.50
N LYS A 69 -11.40 10.33 10.13
CA LYS A 69 -11.54 10.31 11.59
C LYS A 69 -11.04 8.98 12.17
N PRO A 70 -10.65 8.95 13.46
CA PRO A 70 -10.29 7.71 14.13
C PRO A 70 -11.37 6.64 13.97
N GLY A 71 -10.95 5.42 13.59
CA GLY A 71 -11.83 4.30 13.34
C GLY A 71 -11.17 3.20 12.53
N THR A 72 -11.86 2.07 12.43
CA THR A 72 -11.49 0.94 11.57
C THR A 72 -12.45 0.86 10.40
N TYR A 73 -11.95 1.10 9.20
CA TYR A 73 -12.67 1.09 7.94
C TYR A 73 -12.40 -0.23 7.24
N ARG A 74 -13.33 -1.19 7.42
CA ARG A 74 -13.22 -2.51 6.80
C ARG A 74 -13.81 -2.48 5.40
N GLU A 75 -13.02 -2.04 4.46
CA GLU A 75 -13.40 -1.87 3.07
C GLU A 75 -12.20 -2.01 2.13
N ARG A 76 -12.47 -2.27 0.86
CA ARG A 76 -11.48 -2.15 -0.20
C ARG A 76 -11.61 -0.77 -0.84
N VAL A 77 -10.49 -0.06 -0.94
CA VAL A 77 -10.47 1.31 -1.48
C VAL A 77 -9.69 1.34 -2.79
N LYS A 78 -10.28 1.95 -3.81
CA LYS A 78 -9.64 2.17 -5.10
C LYS A 78 -9.59 3.67 -5.42
N VAL A 79 -8.40 4.24 -5.40
CA VAL A 79 -8.10 5.56 -5.98
C VAL A 79 -7.74 5.33 -7.44
N GLY A 80 -8.73 5.51 -8.32
CA GLY A 80 -8.60 5.20 -9.75
C GLY A 80 -7.65 6.16 -10.47
N LYS A 81 -7.24 5.79 -11.69
CA LYS A 81 -6.25 6.54 -12.50
C LYS A 81 -6.63 8.01 -12.74
N ASP A 82 -7.92 8.28 -12.85
CA ASP A 82 -8.44 9.64 -13.06
C ASP A 82 -8.64 10.43 -11.75
N VAL A 83 -8.42 9.82 -10.58
CA VAL A 83 -8.51 10.47 -9.26
C VAL A 83 -7.10 10.88 -8.85
N THR A 84 -6.70 12.08 -9.26
CA THR A 84 -5.35 12.62 -9.08
C THR A 84 -5.29 13.63 -7.95
N ASN A 85 -4.09 13.88 -7.40
CA ASN A 85 -3.83 14.89 -6.37
C ASN A 85 -4.71 14.71 -5.11
N VAL A 86 -4.85 13.49 -4.62
CA VAL A 86 -5.63 13.19 -3.42
C VAL A 86 -4.72 12.98 -2.22
N THR A 87 -5.11 13.54 -1.08
CA THR A 87 -4.47 13.31 0.21
C THR A 87 -5.42 12.55 1.13
N PHE A 88 -4.99 11.38 1.63
CA PHE A 88 -5.60 10.75 2.80
C PHE A 88 -4.89 11.27 4.03
N ARG A 89 -5.61 11.89 4.94
CA ARG A 89 -5.06 12.38 6.19
C ARG A 89 -5.83 11.83 7.38
N GLY A 90 -5.15 11.07 8.22
CA GLY A 90 -5.69 10.62 9.49
C GLY A 90 -5.84 11.78 10.47
N ASP A 91 -7.01 11.91 11.08
CA ASP A 91 -7.32 12.91 12.09
C ASP A 91 -6.93 12.41 13.50
N ALA A 92 -5.70 11.93 13.62
CA ALA A 92 -5.10 11.49 14.88
C ALA A 92 -3.58 11.63 14.82
N ASP A 93 -2.93 11.81 15.97
CA ASP A 93 -1.46 11.80 16.02
C ASP A 93 -0.88 10.40 15.85
N ASP A 94 -1.56 9.40 16.41
CA ASP A 94 -1.19 8.00 16.25
C ASP A 94 -1.89 7.41 15.02
N PRO A 95 -1.14 7.02 13.96
CA PRO A 95 -1.72 6.40 12.77
C PRO A 95 -2.44 5.06 13.04
N ALA A 96 -2.18 4.41 14.18
CA ALA A 96 -2.89 3.19 14.58
C ALA A 96 -4.36 3.44 14.93
N LYS A 97 -4.77 4.70 15.08
CA LYS A 97 -6.17 5.08 15.33
C LYS A 97 -7.00 5.19 14.06
N VAL A 98 -6.37 5.26 12.88
CA VAL A 98 -7.03 5.42 11.58
C VAL A 98 -6.63 4.25 10.69
N VAL A 99 -7.46 3.22 10.61
CA VAL A 99 -7.11 1.94 9.98
C VAL A 99 -8.04 1.64 8.82
N ILE A 100 -7.46 1.49 7.61
CA ILE A 100 -8.15 0.94 6.44
C ILE A 100 -7.69 -0.50 6.30
N VAL A 101 -8.61 -1.46 6.44
CA VAL A 101 -8.29 -2.89 6.53
C VAL A 101 -9.21 -3.76 5.68
N TYR A 102 -8.66 -4.79 5.07
CA TYR A 102 -9.39 -5.87 4.45
C TYR A 102 -8.59 -7.17 4.52
N ASN A 103 -9.19 -8.30 4.09
CA ASN A 103 -8.59 -9.63 4.28
C ASN A 103 -8.52 -10.48 3.02
N PHE A 104 -8.55 -9.88 1.84
CA PHE A 104 -8.34 -10.66 0.62
C PHE A 104 -6.90 -11.13 0.50
N ARG A 105 -6.73 -12.36 0.03
CA ARG A 105 -5.43 -12.97 -0.26
C ARG A 105 -5.49 -13.75 -1.57
N ASN A 106 -4.33 -14.02 -2.13
CA ASN A 106 -4.20 -14.85 -3.32
C ASN A 106 -4.87 -16.22 -3.12
N GLY A 107 -5.62 -16.65 -4.11
CA GLY A 107 -6.33 -17.94 -4.12
C GLY A 107 -7.72 -17.92 -3.49
N MET A 108 -8.13 -16.85 -2.79
CA MET A 108 -9.53 -16.69 -2.36
C MET A 108 -10.47 -16.51 -3.55
N VAL A 109 -11.74 -16.81 -3.34
CA VAL A 109 -12.80 -16.45 -4.29
C VAL A 109 -13.47 -15.19 -3.76
N ASP A 110 -13.54 -14.16 -4.60
CA ASP A 110 -14.26 -12.93 -4.30
C ASP A 110 -15.78 -13.24 -4.28
N PRO A 111 -16.47 -13.07 -3.15
CA PRO A 111 -17.89 -13.40 -3.04
C PRO A 111 -18.79 -12.51 -3.92
N ALA A 112 -18.33 -11.32 -4.30
CA ALA A 112 -19.08 -10.41 -5.14
C ALA A 112 -19.02 -10.77 -6.63
N THR A 113 -17.90 -11.38 -7.08
CA THR A 113 -17.67 -11.65 -8.51
C THR A 113 -17.57 -13.16 -8.83
N GLY A 114 -17.39 -14.01 -7.82
CA GLY A 114 -17.13 -15.45 -8.00
C GLY A 114 -15.76 -15.78 -8.60
N GLN A 115 -14.89 -14.79 -8.80
CA GLN A 115 -13.58 -14.97 -9.42
C GLN A 115 -12.48 -15.23 -8.38
N LYS A 116 -11.43 -15.98 -8.77
CA LYS A 116 -10.25 -16.12 -7.94
C LYS A 116 -9.49 -14.79 -7.84
N VAL A 117 -9.21 -14.41 -6.61
CA VAL A 117 -8.32 -13.27 -6.28
C VAL A 117 -6.88 -13.69 -6.54
N GLY A 118 -6.13 -12.90 -7.31
CA GLY A 118 -4.68 -13.03 -7.41
C GLY A 118 -3.98 -12.13 -6.39
N THR A 119 -2.63 -12.17 -6.34
CA THR A 119 -1.85 -11.20 -5.55
C THR A 119 -2.24 -9.76 -5.93
N SER A 120 -2.26 -9.46 -7.25
CA SER A 120 -2.91 -8.25 -7.77
C SER A 120 -4.42 -8.44 -7.75
N GLY A 121 -5.11 -7.82 -6.84
CA GLY A 121 -6.55 -7.99 -6.57
C GLY A 121 -6.83 -8.30 -5.11
N SER A 122 -5.78 -8.66 -4.33
CA SER A 122 -5.90 -8.87 -2.89
C SER A 122 -5.73 -7.57 -2.08
N GLU A 123 -5.31 -6.50 -2.74
CA GLU A 123 -5.04 -5.23 -2.06
C GLU A 123 -6.25 -4.66 -1.32
N THR A 124 -6.00 -4.23 -0.07
CA THR A 124 -6.94 -3.42 0.69
C THR A 124 -7.12 -2.05 0.04
N VAL A 125 -6.01 -1.41 -0.32
CA VAL A 125 -6.03 -0.11 -1.00
C VAL A 125 -5.25 -0.19 -2.32
N LEU A 126 -5.89 0.20 -3.42
CA LEU A 126 -5.27 0.37 -4.74
C LEU A 126 -5.16 1.85 -5.07
N VAL A 127 -3.96 2.34 -5.34
CA VAL A 127 -3.70 3.71 -5.78
C VAL A 127 -3.15 3.69 -7.21
N GLU A 128 -3.93 4.20 -8.16
CA GLU A 128 -3.54 4.32 -9.57
C GLU A 128 -3.38 5.79 -10.00
N GLY A 129 -3.98 6.72 -9.25
CA GLY A 129 -3.91 8.16 -9.53
C GLY A 129 -2.55 8.77 -9.16
N ASP A 130 -2.07 9.70 -9.98
CA ASP A 130 -0.83 10.42 -9.74
C ASP A 130 -0.97 11.48 -8.64
N GLY A 131 0.13 11.80 -7.97
CA GLY A 131 0.18 12.83 -6.93
C GLY A 131 -0.54 12.44 -5.64
N PHE A 132 -0.72 11.16 -5.37
CA PHE A 132 -1.33 10.67 -4.12
C PHE A 132 -0.45 10.97 -2.92
N THR A 133 -1.07 11.39 -1.83
CA THR A 133 -0.40 11.58 -0.54
C THR A 133 -1.18 10.85 0.55
N ALA A 134 -0.49 10.25 1.51
CA ALA A 134 -1.10 9.76 2.75
C ALA A 134 -0.29 10.21 3.96
N GLU A 135 -0.99 10.62 5.01
CA GLU A 135 -0.41 11.08 6.26
C GLU A 135 -1.17 10.47 7.45
N LYS A 136 -0.45 9.84 8.38
CA LYS A 136 -1.00 9.32 9.63
C LYS A 136 -2.16 8.32 9.42
N VAL A 137 -2.05 7.42 8.43
CA VAL A 137 -3.04 6.38 8.14
C VAL A 137 -2.37 5.01 8.21
N THR A 138 -3.08 4.02 8.73
CA THR A 138 -2.70 2.61 8.67
C THR A 138 -3.40 1.94 7.48
N PHE A 139 -2.60 1.30 6.64
CA PHE A 139 -3.03 0.38 5.59
C PHE A 139 -2.74 -1.04 6.05
N GLU A 140 -3.77 -1.86 6.16
CA GLU A 140 -3.64 -3.21 6.71
C GLU A 140 -4.29 -4.26 5.81
N ASN A 141 -3.65 -5.43 5.72
CA ASN A 141 -4.31 -6.63 5.26
C ASN A 141 -4.23 -7.69 6.37
N ASP A 142 -5.37 -8.02 6.94
CA ASP A 142 -5.49 -8.91 8.10
C ASP A 142 -5.81 -10.38 7.74
N ALA A 143 -5.49 -10.81 6.51
CA ALA A 143 -5.62 -12.22 6.09
C ALA A 143 -4.69 -13.18 6.86
N GLY A 144 -3.76 -12.65 7.65
CA GLY A 144 -2.78 -13.43 8.40
C GLY A 144 -1.65 -14.00 7.52
N ASP A 145 -0.87 -14.93 8.10
CA ASP A 145 0.27 -15.56 7.41
C ASP A 145 -0.18 -16.75 6.53
N ASN A 146 -1.10 -16.49 5.60
CA ASN A 146 -1.77 -17.49 4.78
C ASN A 146 -1.53 -17.30 3.27
N GLY A 147 -0.38 -16.75 2.89
CA GLY A 147 0.00 -16.44 1.50
C GLY A 147 -0.07 -14.95 1.17
N GLN A 148 0.08 -14.62 -0.11
CA GLN A 148 0.19 -13.23 -0.55
C GLN A 148 -1.10 -12.44 -0.28
N ALA A 149 -0.95 -11.34 0.45
CA ALA A 149 -2.06 -10.50 0.88
C ALA A 149 -1.60 -9.03 1.00
N VAL A 150 -2.01 -8.21 0.06
CA VAL A 150 -1.50 -6.85 -0.11
C VAL A 150 -2.29 -5.86 0.74
N ALA A 151 -1.61 -5.08 1.59
CA ALA A 151 -2.24 -3.99 2.33
C ALA A 151 -2.46 -2.77 1.42
N ILE A 152 -1.44 -2.39 0.65
CA ILE A 152 -1.56 -1.32 -0.34
C ILE A 152 -0.78 -1.64 -1.60
N ARG A 153 -1.36 -1.34 -2.75
CA ARG A 153 -0.71 -1.36 -4.05
C ARG A 153 -0.72 0.02 -4.67
N THR A 154 0.46 0.51 -5.06
CA THR A 154 0.62 1.83 -5.69
C THR A 154 1.16 1.71 -7.11
N ARG A 155 0.53 2.41 -8.05
CA ARG A 155 0.89 2.42 -9.48
C ARG A 155 1.05 3.83 -10.04
N GLY A 156 0.41 4.82 -9.40
CA GLY A 156 0.51 6.22 -9.78
C GLY A 156 1.90 6.79 -9.52
N ASP A 157 2.28 7.80 -10.29
CA ASP A 157 3.53 8.53 -10.10
C ASP A 157 3.42 9.56 -8.97
N LYS A 158 4.54 9.89 -8.32
CA LYS A 158 4.65 10.91 -7.26
C LYS A 158 3.80 10.61 -6.02
N ALA A 159 3.76 9.34 -5.59
CA ALA A 159 3.10 8.99 -4.34
C ALA A 159 3.96 9.32 -3.13
N VAL A 160 3.35 9.91 -2.09
CA VAL A 160 4.03 10.33 -0.84
C VAL A 160 3.31 9.74 0.36
N PHE A 161 4.07 9.13 1.27
CA PHE A 161 3.56 8.57 2.52
C PHE A 161 4.37 9.12 3.69
N ARG A 162 3.71 9.74 4.67
CA ARG A 162 4.35 10.30 5.87
C ARG A 162 3.67 9.80 7.13
N HIS A 163 4.46 9.32 8.08
CA HIS A 163 3.96 8.81 9.37
C HIS A 163 2.84 7.76 9.21
N CYS A 164 2.88 6.98 8.12
CA CYS A 164 1.90 5.93 7.84
C CYS A 164 2.36 4.59 8.41
N ARG A 165 1.40 3.66 8.55
CA ARG A 165 1.69 2.27 8.88
C ARG A 165 1.21 1.35 7.76
N PHE A 166 2.04 0.35 7.45
CA PHE A 166 1.73 -0.71 6.48
C PHE A 166 1.85 -2.04 7.21
N VAL A 167 0.71 -2.70 7.40
CA VAL A 167 0.58 -3.86 8.28
C VAL A 167 0.10 -5.07 7.49
N GLY A 168 0.86 -6.15 7.54
CA GLY A 168 0.53 -7.38 6.83
C GLY A 168 1.51 -8.50 7.12
N TRP A 169 1.57 -9.47 6.23
CA TRP A 169 2.48 -10.62 6.31
C TRP A 169 3.25 -10.78 5.00
N GLN A 170 2.87 -11.72 4.13
CA GLN A 170 3.49 -11.84 2.81
C GLN A 170 2.92 -10.78 1.87
N ASP A 171 3.81 -10.05 1.15
CA ASP A 171 3.42 -9.08 0.11
C ASP A 171 2.66 -7.84 0.64
N THR A 172 3.05 -7.30 1.80
CA THR A 172 2.32 -6.18 2.46
C THR A 172 2.25 -4.92 1.62
N LEU A 173 3.39 -4.41 1.14
CA LEU A 173 3.51 -3.16 0.38
C LEU A 173 3.94 -3.43 -1.06
N TYR A 174 3.01 -3.28 -2.00
CA TYR A 174 3.26 -3.44 -3.44
C TYR A 174 3.53 -2.09 -4.11
N ALA A 175 4.78 -1.65 -4.12
CA ALA A 175 5.23 -0.47 -4.85
C ALA A 175 5.44 -0.83 -6.33
N ASN A 176 4.35 -0.75 -7.15
CA ASN A 176 4.27 -1.41 -8.45
C ASN A 176 4.46 -0.49 -9.67
N GLY A 177 4.95 0.70 -9.50
CA GLY A 177 5.27 1.63 -10.60
C GLY A 177 5.32 3.06 -10.14
N GLY A 178 5.87 3.95 -10.98
CA GLY A 178 6.04 5.35 -10.64
C GLY A 178 7.14 5.61 -9.60
N ARG A 179 7.17 6.83 -9.09
CA ARG A 179 8.12 7.31 -8.07
C ARG A 179 7.41 7.48 -6.74
N HIS A 180 7.96 6.91 -5.69
CA HIS A 180 7.35 6.88 -4.37
C HIS A 180 8.30 7.37 -3.29
N TYR A 181 7.77 8.08 -2.30
CA TYR A 181 8.51 8.54 -1.14
C TYR A 181 7.79 8.15 0.14
N PHE A 182 8.49 7.43 1.01
CA PHE A 182 8.01 6.99 2.31
C PHE A 182 8.90 7.62 3.39
N ALA A 183 8.35 8.47 4.24
CA ALA A 183 9.07 9.12 5.32
C ALA A 183 8.45 8.81 6.68
N ASP A 184 9.31 8.43 7.64
CA ASP A 184 8.91 8.20 9.03
C ASP A 184 7.77 7.18 9.16
N CYS A 185 7.73 6.19 8.26
CA CYS A 185 6.69 5.16 8.21
C CYS A 185 7.07 3.91 8.99
N HIS A 186 6.06 3.17 9.46
CA HIS A 186 6.20 1.82 9.97
C HIS A 186 5.74 0.81 8.92
N ILE A 187 6.59 -0.16 8.59
CA ILE A 187 6.28 -1.19 7.59
C ILE A 187 6.60 -2.54 8.20
N GLU A 188 5.61 -3.43 8.25
CA GLU A 188 5.80 -4.75 8.83
C GLU A 188 5.30 -5.88 7.94
N GLY A 189 5.98 -7.00 7.98
CA GLY A 189 5.62 -8.18 7.23
C GLY A 189 6.62 -9.32 7.40
N ARG A 190 6.46 -10.36 6.57
CA ARG A 190 7.27 -11.57 6.63
C ARG A 190 8.04 -11.82 5.34
N VAL A 191 7.36 -12.26 4.29
CA VAL A 191 7.99 -12.66 3.02
C VAL A 191 7.70 -11.59 1.97
N ASP A 192 8.76 -11.05 1.36
CA ASP A 192 8.66 -10.13 0.24
C ASP A 192 7.75 -8.92 0.54
N PHE A 193 7.77 -8.48 1.80
CA PHE A 193 6.73 -7.56 2.27
C PHE A 193 6.88 -6.11 1.78
N ILE A 194 7.97 -5.79 1.09
CA ILE A 194 8.15 -4.58 0.27
C ILE A 194 8.56 -5.03 -1.13
N PHE A 195 7.65 -4.99 -2.09
CA PHE A 195 7.92 -5.58 -3.40
C PHE A 195 7.39 -4.74 -4.56
N GLY A 196 7.87 -5.06 -5.78
CA GLY A 196 7.44 -4.41 -7.02
C GLY A 196 8.55 -3.70 -7.77
N ARG A 197 8.15 -2.84 -8.73
CA ARG A 197 9.04 -2.27 -9.75
C ARG A 197 9.23 -0.75 -9.67
N ALA A 198 8.66 -0.10 -8.66
CA ALA A 198 8.74 1.35 -8.51
C ALA A 198 10.17 1.83 -8.24
N THR A 199 10.46 3.08 -8.55
CA THR A 199 11.55 3.82 -7.95
C THR A 199 11.06 4.39 -6.62
N ALA A 200 11.57 3.90 -5.49
CA ALA A 200 11.06 4.30 -4.18
C ALA A 200 12.18 4.64 -3.20
N VAL A 201 11.99 5.71 -2.45
CA VAL A 201 12.85 6.09 -1.34
C VAL A 201 12.10 5.90 -0.02
N PHE A 202 12.71 5.16 0.89
CA PHE A 202 12.26 4.95 2.26
C PHE A 202 13.22 5.70 3.18
N GLU A 203 12.77 6.74 3.84
CA GLU A 203 13.61 7.57 4.68
C GLU A 203 13.13 7.55 6.14
N ARG A 204 14.02 7.24 7.08
CA ARG A 204 13.74 7.15 8.53
C ARG A 204 12.57 6.22 8.86
N CYS A 205 12.33 5.20 8.04
CA CYS A 205 11.27 4.23 8.29
C CYS A 205 11.71 3.16 9.31
N THR A 206 10.77 2.67 10.09
CA THR A 206 10.92 1.46 10.91
C THR A 206 10.38 0.27 10.15
N ILE A 207 11.25 -0.68 9.84
CA ILE A 207 10.95 -1.90 9.08
C ILE A 207 10.96 -3.08 10.06
N VAL A 208 9.83 -3.78 10.20
CA VAL A 208 9.67 -4.86 11.18
C VAL A 208 9.46 -6.19 10.49
N SER A 209 10.43 -7.09 10.62
CA SER A 209 10.30 -8.46 10.15
C SER A 209 9.54 -9.32 11.16
N LYS A 210 8.63 -10.14 10.67
CA LYS A 210 7.85 -11.13 11.44
C LYS A 210 8.17 -12.53 10.93
N ASN A 211 8.49 -13.45 11.82
CA ASN A 211 8.67 -14.89 11.54
C ASN A 211 9.63 -15.18 10.37
N GLY A 212 10.71 -14.40 10.23
CA GLY A 212 11.74 -14.57 9.21
C GLY A 212 11.30 -14.17 7.79
N GLY A 213 12.04 -14.59 6.77
CA GLY A 213 11.71 -14.35 5.36
C GLY A 213 12.57 -13.31 4.67
N PHE A 214 11.95 -12.39 3.93
CA PHE A 214 12.66 -11.42 3.08
C PHE A 214 12.01 -10.05 3.21
N VAL A 215 12.81 -9.02 3.48
CA VAL A 215 12.31 -7.64 3.58
C VAL A 215 11.85 -7.16 2.20
N THR A 216 12.68 -7.33 1.17
CA THR A 216 12.39 -6.82 -0.17
C THR A 216 12.34 -7.91 -1.23
N ALA A 217 11.46 -7.70 -2.23
CA ALA A 217 11.42 -8.45 -3.48
C ALA A 217 11.26 -7.48 -4.65
N ALA A 218 12.35 -6.82 -5.03
CA ALA A 218 12.32 -5.84 -6.11
C ALA A 218 12.22 -6.52 -7.49
N SER A 219 11.54 -5.85 -8.41
CA SER A 219 11.47 -6.23 -9.82
C SER A 219 11.77 -5.03 -10.73
N THR A 220 12.76 -4.24 -10.32
CA THR A 220 13.19 -3.03 -11.02
C THR A 220 13.49 -3.33 -12.48
N PRO A 221 12.94 -2.58 -13.44
CA PRO A 221 13.28 -2.73 -14.85
C PRO A 221 14.75 -2.40 -15.12
N ALA A 222 15.34 -3.03 -16.13
CA ALA A 222 16.75 -2.81 -16.51
C ALA A 222 17.05 -1.33 -16.85
N GLU A 223 16.10 -0.66 -17.50
CA GLU A 223 16.18 0.75 -17.90
C GLU A 223 16.04 1.73 -16.72
N SER A 224 15.52 1.29 -15.59
CA SER A 224 15.36 2.15 -14.41
C SER A 224 16.70 2.28 -13.67
N LYS A 225 17.19 3.51 -13.53
CA LYS A 225 18.45 3.80 -12.83
C LYS A 225 18.43 3.34 -11.37
N HIS A 226 17.28 3.54 -10.69
CA HIS A 226 17.10 3.22 -9.28
C HIS A 226 15.86 2.36 -9.07
N GLY A 227 15.92 1.46 -8.09
CA GLY A 227 14.78 0.73 -7.53
C GLY A 227 14.44 1.25 -6.13
N TYR A 228 14.64 0.44 -5.11
CA TYR A 228 14.37 0.82 -3.73
C TYR A 228 15.64 1.34 -3.05
N VAL A 229 15.52 2.50 -2.40
CA VAL A 229 16.61 3.10 -1.62
C VAL A 229 16.12 3.36 -0.21
N PHE A 230 16.72 2.70 0.77
CA PHE A 230 16.46 2.87 2.19
C PHE A 230 17.52 3.78 2.79
N LEU A 231 17.10 4.89 3.39
CA LEU A 231 17.97 5.93 3.95
C LEU A 231 17.67 6.08 5.45
N ASN A 232 18.68 5.88 6.29
CA ASN A 232 18.56 6.09 7.73
C ASN A 232 17.39 5.31 8.37
N CYS A 233 17.03 4.16 7.80
CA CYS A 233 15.96 3.31 8.30
C CYS A 233 16.44 2.43 9.46
N LYS A 234 15.50 1.98 10.28
CA LYS A 234 15.75 1.00 11.34
C LYS A 234 15.07 -0.32 10.98
N LEU A 235 15.86 -1.38 10.83
CA LEU A 235 15.36 -2.73 10.60
C LEU A 235 15.39 -3.50 11.92
N THR A 236 14.23 -3.97 12.35
CA THR A 236 14.04 -4.73 13.59
C THR A 236 13.18 -5.96 13.34
N SER A 237 13.04 -6.81 14.34
CA SER A 237 12.21 -8.02 14.26
C SER A 237 11.34 -8.14 15.50
N ALA A 238 10.15 -8.68 15.32
CA ALA A 238 9.24 -8.98 16.42
C ALA A 238 9.67 -10.24 17.22
N ASP A 239 10.42 -11.15 16.60
CA ASP A 239 10.71 -12.50 17.11
C ASP A 239 12.18 -12.95 16.94
N ASN A 240 13.04 -12.11 16.36
CA ASN A 240 14.44 -12.39 16.04
C ASN A 240 14.69 -13.57 15.09
N VAL A 241 13.68 -13.99 14.33
CA VAL A 241 13.86 -15.04 13.31
C VAL A 241 14.71 -14.50 12.16
N PRO A 242 15.75 -15.27 11.70
CA PRO A 242 16.66 -14.80 10.66
C PRO A 242 15.96 -14.40 9.37
N THR A 243 16.26 -13.19 8.88
CA THR A 243 15.62 -12.56 7.72
C THR A 243 16.68 -12.06 6.74
N TYR A 244 16.43 -12.19 5.43
CA TYR A 244 17.23 -11.56 4.39
C TYR A 244 16.81 -10.09 4.16
N LEU A 245 17.75 -9.22 3.79
CA LEU A 245 17.46 -7.85 3.32
C LEU A 245 16.60 -7.87 2.05
N GLY A 246 16.72 -8.92 1.24
CA GLY A 246 15.86 -9.13 0.10
C GLY A 246 16.35 -10.15 -0.89
N ARG A 247 15.57 -10.31 -1.94
CA ARG A 247 15.84 -11.19 -3.08
C ARG A 247 15.31 -10.59 -4.40
N PRO A 248 15.95 -10.84 -5.55
CA PRO A 248 15.53 -10.27 -6.85
C PRO A 248 14.34 -11.06 -7.43
N TRP A 249 13.14 -10.50 -7.35
CA TRP A 249 11.96 -11.10 -8.00
C TRP A 249 12.12 -11.16 -9.53
N LYS A 250 12.82 -10.18 -10.10
CA LYS A 250 13.20 -10.15 -11.52
C LYS A 250 14.69 -9.86 -11.66
N PRO A 251 15.32 -10.23 -12.79
CA PRO A 251 16.65 -9.72 -13.14
C PRO A 251 16.70 -8.20 -13.03
N ASP A 252 17.86 -7.62 -12.85
CA ASP A 252 18.11 -6.18 -12.72
C ASP A 252 17.47 -5.50 -11.49
N ALA A 253 16.86 -6.28 -10.58
CA ALA A 253 16.34 -5.76 -9.33
C ALA A 253 17.36 -4.89 -8.61
N SER A 254 16.93 -3.72 -8.13
CA SER A 254 17.81 -2.73 -7.51
C SER A 254 17.31 -2.36 -6.11
N VAL A 255 18.15 -2.59 -5.10
CA VAL A 255 17.87 -2.23 -3.70
C VAL A 255 19.16 -1.74 -3.04
N ALA A 256 19.08 -0.62 -2.32
CA ALA A 256 20.20 -0.11 -1.53
C ALA A 256 19.77 0.23 -0.10
N PHE A 257 20.54 -0.21 0.89
CA PHE A 257 20.43 0.23 2.29
C PHE A 257 21.61 1.12 2.64
N VAL A 258 21.31 2.39 2.99
CA VAL A 258 22.32 3.42 3.22
C VAL A 258 22.13 4.02 4.61
N ARG A 259 23.14 3.90 5.46
CA ARG A 259 23.12 4.39 6.84
C ARG A 259 21.93 3.91 7.67
N CYS A 260 21.52 2.67 7.45
CA CYS A 260 20.45 2.03 8.21
C CYS A 260 20.99 1.34 9.47
N GLU A 261 20.16 1.24 10.51
CA GLU A 261 20.40 0.40 11.67
C GLU A 261 19.83 -1.00 11.40
N LEU A 262 20.69 -2.01 11.30
CA LEU A 262 20.32 -3.39 10.99
C LEU A 262 20.33 -4.24 12.24
N GLY A 263 19.18 -4.77 12.64
CA GLY A 263 19.04 -5.64 13.81
C GLY A 263 19.72 -7.00 13.64
N ALA A 264 19.91 -7.71 14.76
CA ALA A 264 20.60 -9.01 14.80
C ALA A 264 19.93 -10.11 13.98
N HIS A 265 18.64 -9.95 13.65
CA HIS A 265 17.86 -10.88 12.82
C HIS A 265 18.29 -10.88 11.34
N ILE A 266 19.05 -9.89 10.87
CA ILE A 266 19.53 -9.87 9.49
C ILE A 266 20.59 -10.94 9.30
N ARG A 267 20.35 -11.85 8.34
CA ARG A 267 21.28 -12.94 8.00
C ARG A 267 22.64 -12.42 7.58
N PRO A 268 23.73 -13.11 7.96
CA PRO A 268 25.09 -12.71 7.58
C PRO A 268 25.30 -12.58 6.06
N GLU A 269 24.62 -13.42 5.26
CA GLU A 269 24.65 -13.39 3.79
C GLU A 269 23.99 -12.11 3.24
N GLY A 270 23.06 -11.53 3.98
CA GLY A 270 22.29 -10.33 3.66
C GLY A 270 21.23 -10.54 2.58
N TRP A 271 21.57 -11.20 1.49
CA TRP A 271 20.75 -11.30 0.30
C TRP A 271 20.62 -12.74 -0.19
N ASP A 272 19.52 -13.05 -0.85
CA ASP A 272 19.23 -14.32 -1.50
C ASP A 272 19.05 -14.10 -3.02
N ASN A 273 19.42 -15.07 -3.85
CA ASN A 273 19.36 -14.96 -5.31
C ASN A 273 18.06 -15.47 -5.93
N TRP A 274 17.03 -15.76 -5.11
CA TRP A 274 15.77 -16.39 -5.55
C TRP A 274 15.96 -17.83 -6.09
N GLY A 275 16.99 -18.54 -5.67
CA GLY A 275 17.36 -19.84 -6.23
C GLY A 275 17.80 -19.80 -7.70
N LYS A 276 18.27 -18.62 -8.19
CA LYS A 276 18.63 -18.36 -9.58
C LYS A 276 20.00 -17.69 -9.67
N ALA A 277 21.03 -18.45 -10.01
CA ALA A 277 22.39 -17.93 -10.10
C ALA A 277 22.56 -16.84 -11.18
N GLU A 278 21.72 -16.83 -12.21
CA GLU A 278 21.70 -15.76 -13.23
C GLU A 278 21.36 -14.39 -12.67
N ASN A 279 20.54 -14.32 -11.61
CA ASN A 279 20.19 -13.06 -10.95
C ASN A 279 21.41 -12.37 -10.32
N GLU A 280 22.40 -13.14 -9.87
CA GLU A 280 23.63 -12.60 -9.27
C GLU A 280 24.42 -11.70 -10.21
N LYS A 281 24.25 -11.90 -11.53
CA LYS A 281 24.99 -11.16 -12.57
C LYS A 281 24.35 -9.79 -12.86
N THR A 282 23.07 -9.63 -12.59
CA THR A 282 22.30 -8.45 -12.98
C THR A 282 21.66 -7.71 -11.81
N ALA A 283 21.47 -8.36 -10.66
CA ALA A 283 20.95 -7.71 -9.46
C ALA A 283 21.87 -6.59 -8.98
N ARG A 284 21.29 -5.42 -8.71
CA ARG A 284 21.98 -4.20 -8.29
C ARG A 284 21.72 -3.93 -6.82
N TYR A 285 22.19 -4.85 -5.98
CA TYR A 285 21.99 -4.79 -4.54
C TYR A 285 23.21 -4.18 -3.86
N ALA A 286 22.99 -3.23 -2.93
CA ALA A 286 24.06 -2.44 -2.37
C ALA A 286 23.82 -2.05 -0.91
N GLU A 287 24.92 -1.82 -0.20
CA GLU A 287 24.94 -1.35 1.18
C GLU A 287 25.99 -0.27 1.36
N PHE A 288 25.74 0.70 2.30
CA PHE A 288 26.73 1.68 2.70
C PHE A 288 26.48 2.19 4.11
N GLY A 289 27.53 2.14 4.96
CA GLY A 289 27.54 2.81 6.27
C GLY A 289 26.44 2.35 7.22
N ASN A 290 25.91 1.15 7.04
CA ASN A 290 24.93 0.56 7.95
C ASN A 290 25.57 0.26 9.31
N THR A 291 24.78 0.30 10.37
CA THR A 291 25.18 0.07 11.75
C THR A 291 24.35 -1.03 12.41
N GLY A 292 24.69 -1.42 13.62
CA GLY A 292 23.99 -2.46 14.37
C GLY A 292 24.50 -3.88 14.11
N PRO A 293 23.98 -4.86 14.85
CA PRO A 293 24.53 -6.25 14.81
C PRO A 293 24.40 -6.92 13.44
N GLY A 294 23.36 -6.58 12.65
CA GLY A 294 23.15 -7.12 11.32
C GLY A 294 23.99 -6.47 10.21
N ALA A 295 24.77 -5.44 10.52
CA ALA A 295 25.53 -4.67 9.53
C ALA A 295 26.91 -5.25 9.19
N ASN A 296 27.31 -6.36 9.79
CA ASN A 296 28.60 -7.00 9.49
C ASN A 296 28.56 -7.60 8.06
N THR A 297 29.40 -7.04 7.17
CA THR A 297 29.42 -7.43 5.75
C THR A 297 30.45 -8.51 5.42
N SER A 298 31.20 -9.04 6.39
CA SER A 298 32.26 -10.02 6.16
C SER A 298 31.78 -11.34 5.53
N LYS A 299 30.50 -11.66 5.67
CA LYS A 299 29.85 -12.85 5.12
C LYS A 299 28.75 -12.50 4.11
N ARG A 300 28.67 -11.26 3.64
CA ARG A 300 27.72 -10.87 2.59
C ARG A 300 28.03 -11.64 1.31
N VAL A 301 26.97 -11.95 0.58
CA VAL A 301 27.12 -12.55 -0.75
C VAL A 301 28.03 -11.69 -1.64
N PRO A 302 28.93 -12.30 -2.44
CA PRO A 302 29.95 -11.53 -3.17
C PRO A 302 29.40 -10.65 -4.30
N TRP A 303 28.17 -10.91 -4.75
CA TRP A 303 27.51 -10.13 -5.79
C TRP A 303 26.78 -8.87 -5.25
N ALA A 304 26.65 -8.72 -3.93
CA ALA A 304 26.13 -7.48 -3.34
C ALA A 304 27.25 -6.45 -3.18
N LYS A 305 27.01 -5.24 -3.63
CA LYS A 305 28.02 -4.18 -3.67
C LYS A 305 28.12 -3.43 -2.33
N GLN A 306 29.34 -3.21 -1.86
CA GLN A 306 29.61 -2.19 -0.85
C GLN A 306 29.90 -0.88 -1.57
N LEU A 307 29.04 0.14 -1.39
CA LEU A 307 29.20 1.43 -2.05
C LEU A 307 30.35 2.23 -1.45
N THR A 308 30.96 3.05 -2.27
CA THR A 308 31.84 4.13 -1.81
C THR A 308 31.04 5.30 -1.24
N ALA A 309 31.67 6.18 -0.48
CA ALA A 309 31.04 7.40 0.04
C ALA A 309 30.49 8.29 -1.08
N ALA A 310 31.20 8.38 -2.21
CA ALA A 310 30.78 9.15 -3.37
C ALA A 310 29.50 8.56 -4.02
N GLU A 311 29.43 7.24 -4.19
CA GLU A 311 28.24 6.57 -4.72
C GLU A 311 27.04 6.70 -3.79
N ALA A 312 27.25 6.56 -2.48
CA ALA A 312 26.19 6.75 -1.49
C ALA A 312 25.66 8.19 -1.43
N ALA A 313 26.50 9.19 -1.72
CA ALA A 313 26.09 10.59 -1.80
C ALA A 313 25.17 10.90 -3.00
N GLU A 314 25.14 10.00 -4.00
CA GLU A 314 24.18 10.10 -5.12
C GLU A 314 22.78 9.55 -4.77
N LEU A 315 22.64 8.82 -3.67
CA LEU A 315 21.38 8.20 -3.24
C LEU A 315 20.62 9.13 -2.27
N THR A 316 20.24 10.32 -2.71
CA THR A 316 19.35 11.22 -1.95
C THR A 316 17.95 11.22 -2.55
N PRO A 317 16.89 11.55 -1.77
CA PRO A 317 15.54 11.63 -2.31
C PRO A 317 15.46 12.52 -3.56
N ALA A 318 16.08 13.69 -3.52
CA ALA A 318 16.12 14.64 -4.63
C ALA A 318 16.77 14.08 -5.90
N LYS A 319 17.83 13.24 -5.79
CA LYS A 319 18.50 12.64 -6.95
C LYS A 319 17.82 11.37 -7.45
N VAL A 320 17.33 10.54 -6.53
CA VAL A 320 16.68 9.26 -6.86
C VAL A 320 15.32 9.47 -7.51
N LEU A 321 14.55 10.46 -7.01
CA LEU A 321 13.17 10.69 -7.42
C LEU A 321 13.01 11.82 -8.44
N ALA A 322 14.09 12.51 -8.83
CA ALA A 322 14.03 13.68 -9.74
C ALA A 322 13.27 13.39 -11.04
N GLY A 323 13.44 12.22 -11.63
CA GLY A 323 12.91 11.93 -12.96
C GLY A 323 13.40 12.98 -13.99
N THR A 324 12.53 13.35 -14.92
CA THR A 324 12.77 14.42 -15.89
C THR A 324 12.21 15.77 -15.46
N ASP A 325 11.42 15.79 -14.38
CA ASP A 325 10.67 16.96 -13.90
C ASP A 325 11.20 17.53 -12.57
N GLY A 326 12.30 16.99 -12.06
CA GLY A 326 12.95 17.46 -10.84
C GLY A 326 12.16 17.25 -9.55
N TRP A 327 11.22 16.29 -9.54
CA TRP A 327 10.37 16.06 -8.37
C TRP A 327 11.19 15.70 -7.12
N ASN A 328 11.02 16.49 -6.06
CA ASN A 328 11.66 16.31 -4.77
C ASN A 328 10.63 16.39 -3.63
N PRO A 329 10.11 15.27 -3.15
CA PRO A 329 9.13 15.25 -2.05
C PRO A 329 9.74 15.44 -0.66
N ALA A 330 11.06 15.45 -0.53
CA ALA A 330 11.73 15.58 0.78
C ALA A 330 11.74 17.02 1.30
N THR A 331 11.51 18.01 0.44
CA THR A 331 11.26 19.39 0.86
C THR A 331 9.83 19.54 1.36
N PRO A 332 9.62 20.31 2.47
CA PRO A 332 8.29 20.56 3.02
C PRO A 332 7.34 21.22 2.02
#